data_70bfb75692c3ba759be63a6830dfa235
#
_entry.id   70bfb75692c3ba759be63a6830dfa235
#
_cell.length_a   1.000
_cell.length_b   1.000
_cell.length_c   1.000
_cell.angle_alpha   90.00
_cell.angle_beta   90.00
_cell.angle_gamma   90.00
#
_symmetry.space_group_name_H-M   'P 1'
#
loop_
_entity.id
_entity.type
_entity.pdbx_description
1 polymer ?
#
loop_
_entity_poly.entity_id
_entity_poly.type
_entity_poly.pdbx_seq_one_letter_code
_entity_poly.pdbx_strand_id
1 'polypeptide(L)'
;MSLIARRLLLPLLALCVVVTAPLAVGAAPYKVDPSHSFVHFEVSHLGIFPYPGRFKQFRMELDYDSANVENSKVEVDISLKSLETDDGLMNETLLGEQFFDARNFPKMTFESTSIRRTGEDVGIIEGELTLHGSTET
;
A
#
# COMPACT_ATOMS: atom_id res chain seq x y z
N MET A 1 62.71 -40.46 48.06
CA MET A 1 61.91 -40.87 46.90
C MET A 1 60.66 -40.01 46.91
N SER A 2 60.66 -38.96 46.11
CA SER A 2 59.58 -37.97 46.06
C SER A 2 59.03 -37.96 44.63
N LEU A 3 57.73 -38.37 44.49
CA LEU A 3 57.00 -38.33 43.21
C LEU A 3 56.33 -37.00 43.08
N ILE A 4 56.79 -36.17 42.15
CA ILE A 4 56.21 -34.90 41.78
C ILE A 4 55.07 -35.15 40.80
N ALA A 5 53.81 -35.00 41.27
CA ALA A 5 52.65 -35.06 40.42
C ALA A 5 52.49 -33.75 39.66
N ARG A 6 52.78 -33.79 38.37
CA ARG A 6 52.57 -32.66 37.40
C ARG A 6 51.12 -32.60 37.00
N ARG A 7 50.36 -31.64 37.56
CA ARG A 7 49.00 -31.36 37.13
C ARG A 7 49.05 -30.58 35.80
N LEU A 8 48.60 -31.21 34.72
CA LEU A 8 48.33 -30.56 33.44
C LEU A 8 46.99 -29.80 33.59
N LEU A 9 47.04 -28.46 33.61
CA LEU A 9 45.90 -27.58 33.43
C LEU A 9 45.65 -27.45 31.91
N LEU A 10 44.59 -28.09 31.41
CA LEU A 10 44.06 -27.79 30.09
C LEU A 10 43.21 -26.50 30.17
N PRO A 11 43.48 -25.48 29.36
CA PRO A 11 42.56 -24.35 29.25
C PRO A 11 41.35 -24.75 28.43
N LEU A 12 40.17 -24.71 29.06
CA LEU A 12 38.87 -24.88 28.44
C LEU A 12 38.61 -23.62 27.58
N LEU A 13 38.88 -23.73 26.30
CA LEU A 13 38.57 -22.65 25.33
C LEU A 13 37.02 -22.68 25.09
N ALA A 14 36.27 -21.85 25.82
CA ALA A 14 34.87 -21.67 25.59
C ALA A 14 34.63 -20.94 24.24
N LEU A 15 34.29 -21.68 23.19
CA LEU A 15 33.92 -21.17 21.90
C LEU A 15 32.54 -20.49 22.00
N CYS A 16 32.51 -19.17 22.19
CA CYS A 16 31.29 -18.38 22.14
C CYS A 16 30.81 -18.30 20.68
N VAL A 17 29.87 -19.18 20.29
CA VAL A 17 29.17 -19.05 19.01
C VAL A 17 28.16 -17.92 19.14
N VAL A 18 28.48 -16.75 18.62
CA VAL A 18 27.54 -15.66 18.48
C VAL A 18 26.61 -16.01 17.32
N VAL A 19 25.43 -16.51 17.64
CA VAL A 19 24.33 -16.70 16.67
C VAL A 19 23.76 -15.32 16.36
N THR A 20 24.20 -14.71 15.26
CA THR A 20 23.56 -13.51 14.72
C THR A 20 22.27 -13.95 14.05
N ALA A 21 21.15 -13.81 14.77
CA ALA A 21 19.84 -13.95 14.15
C ALA A 21 19.66 -12.85 13.09
N PRO A 22 19.26 -13.16 11.86
CA PRO A 22 18.91 -12.12 10.88
C PRO A 22 17.75 -11.30 11.44
N LEU A 23 17.92 -9.99 11.55
CA LEU A 23 16.83 -9.09 11.82
C LEU A 23 15.88 -9.19 10.61
N ALA A 24 14.69 -9.73 10.83
CA ALA A 24 13.63 -9.70 9.83
C ALA A 24 13.29 -8.23 9.59
N VAL A 25 13.68 -7.70 8.45
CA VAL A 25 13.21 -6.40 7.96
C VAL A 25 11.78 -6.65 7.51
N GLY A 26 10.82 -6.32 8.34
CA GLY A 26 9.40 -6.40 8.00
C GLY A 26 8.94 -5.22 7.15
N ALA A 27 7.67 -5.22 6.75
CA ALA A 27 7.04 -4.12 6.06
C ALA A 27 7.21 -2.80 6.85
N ALA A 28 7.52 -1.72 6.14
CA ALA A 28 7.69 -0.40 6.73
C ALA A 28 6.61 0.56 6.19
N PRO A 29 6.01 1.39 7.04
CA PRO A 29 5.02 2.36 6.60
C PRO A 29 5.69 3.45 5.76
N TYR A 30 5.15 3.68 4.57
CA TYR A 30 5.54 4.77 3.68
C TYR A 30 4.56 5.92 3.80
N LYS A 31 5.10 7.12 3.92
CA LYS A 31 4.30 8.33 3.94
C LYS A 31 4.11 8.83 2.52
N VAL A 32 2.86 8.93 2.10
CA VAL A 32 2.50 9.54 0.81
C VAL A 32 2.81 11.03 0.83
N ASP A 33 3.45 11.52 -0.22
CA ASP A 33 3.63 12.95 -0.47
C ASP A 33 2.44 13.49 -1.26
N PRO A 34 1.56 14.31 -0.65
CA PRO A 34 0.37 14.81 -1.34
C PRO A 34 0.68 15.73 -2.51
N SER A 35 1.91 16.31 -2.55
CA SER A 35 2.33 17.23 -3.62
C SER A 35 2.67 16.50 -4.92
N HIS A 36 3.02 15.21 -4.81
CA HIS A 36 3.46 14.38 -5.92
C HIS A 36 2.59 13.13 -6.12
N SER A 37 1.43 13.09 -5.45
CA SER A 37 0.50 11.97 -5.55
C SER A 37 -0.85 12.44 -6.06
N PHE A 38 -1.41 11.71 -7.02
CA PHE A 38 -2.63 12.12 -7.70
C PHE A 38 -3.56 10.92 -7.87
N VAL A 39 -4.87 11.17 -7.73
CA VAL A 39 -5.91 10.21 -8.10
C VAL A 39 -6.68 10.80 -9.27
N HIS A 40 -6.51 10.20 -10.44
CA HIS A 40 -7.19 10.57 -11.69
C HIS A 40 -8.22 9.50 -12.05
N PHE A 41 -9.26 9.93 -12.75
CA PHE A 41 -10.25 9.05 -13.36
C PHE A 41 -10.63 9.57 -14.75
N GLU A 42 -11.27 8.71 -15.52
CA GLU A 42 -11.86 9.06 -16.79
C GLU A 42 -13.28 8.49 -16.86
N VAL A 43 -14.22 9.26 -17.36
CA VAL A 43 -15.56 8.78 -17.67
C VAL A 43 -15.80 8.85 -19.17
N SER A 44 -16.44 7.82 -19.73
CA SER A 44 -16.81 7.84 -21.14
C SER A 44 -17.96 8.83 -21.36
N HIS A 45 -17.70 9.91 -22.08
CA HIS A 45 -18.73 10.87 -22.45
C HIS A 45 -19.36 10.49 -23.78
N LEU A 46 -20.65 10.14 -23.74
CA LEU A 46 -21.43 9.70 -24.90
C LEU A 46 -20.85 8.50 -25.67
N GLY A 47 -19.93 7.73 -25.06
CA GLY A 47 -19.21 6.65 -25.74
C GLY A 47 -18.21 7.10 -26.79
N ILE A 48 -17.93 8.41 -26.91
CA ILE A 48 -17.10 8.98 -28.00
C ILE A 48 -15.68 9.28 -27.51
N PHE A 49 -15.56 9.91 -26.34
CA PHE A 49 -14.25 10.29 -25.81
C PHE A 49 -14.20 10.23 -24.28
N PRO A 50 -13.01 9.96 -23.69
CA PRO A 50 -12.83 10.00 -22.25
C PRO A 50 -12.87 11.45 -21.76
N TYR A 51 -13.60 11.68 -20.69
CA TYR A 51 -13.64 12.94 -19.96
C TYR A 51 -12.82 12.79 -18.68
N PRO A 52 -11.68 13.48 -18.56
CA PRO A 52 -10.78 13.32 -17.43
C PRO A 52 -11.27 14.07 -16.21
N GLY A 53 -10.97 13.50 -15.04
CA GLY A 53 -11.17 14.15 -13.75
C GLY A 53 -10.16 13.69 -12.72
N ARG A 54 -10.21 14.32 -11.55
CA ARG A 54 -9.32 14.01 -10.45
C ARG A 54 -10.04 14.15 -9.11
N PHE A 55 -9.51 13.47 -8.09
CA PHE A 55 -9.88 13.71 -6.70
C PHE A 55 -8.74 14.44 -6.01
N LYS A 56 -9.06 15.61 -5.40
CA LYS A 56 -8.05 16.46 -4.73
C LYS A 56 -7.74 16.03 -3.30
N GLN A 57 -8.63 15.21 -2.68
CA GLN A 57 -8.48 14.79 -1.31
C GLN A 57 -8.56 13.27 -1.23
N PHE A 58 -7.46 12.67 -0.85
CA PHE A 58 -7.35 11.25 -0.58
C PHE A 58 -6.32 11.01 0.53
N ARG A 59 -6.42 9.86 1.16
CA ARG A 59 -5.42 9.31 2.07
C ARG A 59 -4.98 7.97 1.51
N MET A 60 -3.69 7.72 1.52
CA MET A 60 -3.11 6.44 1.14
C MET A 60 -2.15 5.99 2.23
N GLU A 61 -2.28 4.75 2.63
CA GLU A 61 -1.34 4.05 3.50
C GLU A 61 -0.68 2.94 2.70
N LEU A 62 0.63 2.87 2.77
CA LEU A 62 1.45 1.87 2.10
C LEU A 62 2.42 1.28 3.11
N ASP A 63 2.23 0.03 3.46
CA ASP A 63 3.20 -0.78 4.17
C ASP A 63 3.99 -1.60 3.14
N TYR A 64 5.23 -1.20 2.89
CA TYR A 64 6.05 -1.82 1.86
C TYR A 64 7.14 -2.71 2.46
N ASP A 65 7.15 -3.99 2.07
CA ASP A 65 8.20 -4.94 2.38
C ASP A 65 9.09 -5.13 1.15
N SER A 66 10.29 -4.51 1.16
CA SER A 66 11.23 -4.58 0.05
C SER A 66 11.88 -5.96 -0.12
N ALA A 67 11.89 -6.79 0.93
CA ALA A 67 12.45 -8.14 0.89
C ALA A 67 11.42 -9.14 0.34
N ASN A 68 10.13 -8.92 0.64
CA ASN A 68 9.04 -9.74 0.15
C ASN A 68 7.82 -8.87 -0.16
N VAL A 69 7.70 -8.41 -1.40
CA VAL A 69 6.64 -7.52 -1.87
C VAL A 69 5.22 -8.06 -1.60
N GLU A 70 5.06 -9.38 -1.53
CA GLU A 70 3.77 -10.04 -1.25
C GLU A 70 3.27 -9.78 0.18
N ASN A 71 4.15 -9.36 1.10
CA ASN A 71 3.77 -8.94 2.46
C ASN A 71 3.31 -7.48 2.54
N SER A 72 3.44 -6.74 1.44
CA SER A 72 3.05 -5.33 1.39
C SER A 72 1.54 -5.16 1.42
N LYS A 73 1.07 -3.98 1.88
CA LYS A 73 -0.34 -3.60 1.91
C LYS A 73 -0.54 -2.19 1.40
N VAL A 74 -1.65 -1.97 0.71
CA VAL A 74 -2.09 -0.65 0.22
C VAL A 74 -3.53 -0.44 0.65
N GLU A 75 -3.79 0.70 1.29
CA GLU A 75 -5.12 1.17 1.63
C GLU A 75 -5.29 2.59 1.08
N VAL A 76 -6.42 2.89 0.45
CA VAL A 76 -6.71 4.21 -0.12
C VAL A 76 -8.13 4.62 0.25
N ASP A 77 -8.25 5.80 0.88
CA ASP A 77 -9.51 6.51 1.14
C ASP A 77 -9.60 7.74 0.23
N ILE A 78 -10.64 7.87 -0.56
CA ILE A 78 -10.83 8.99 -1.48
C ILE A 78 -12.12 9.73 -1.11
N SER A 79 -12.03 11.04 -0.90
CA SER A 79 -13.19 11.90 -0.70
C SER A 79 -13.88 12.21 -2.04
N LEU A 80 -15.06 11.67 -2.29
CA LEU A 80 -15.80 11.92 -3.54
C LEU A 80 -16.15 13.40 -3.71
N LYS A 81 -16.38 14.15 -2.62
CA LYS A 81 -16.64 15.60 -2.66
C LYS A 81 -15.47 16.43 -3.18
N SER A 82 -14.28 15.83 -3.28
CA SER A 82 -13.09 16.50 -3.83
C SER A 82 -12.92 16.33 -5.34
N LEU A 83 -13.92 15.73 -5.99
CA LEU A 83 -13.97 15.58 -7.45
C LEU A 83 -13.83 16.92 -8.17
N GLU A 84 -13.05 16.94 -9.23
CA GLU A 84 -12.76 18.10 -10.06
C GLU A 84 -12.51 17.68 -11.50
N THR A 85 -13.28 18.25 -12.43
CA THR A 85 -13.14 18.04 -13.87
C THR A 85 -12.87 19.34 -14.63
N ASP A 86 -12.62 20.46 -13.91
CA ASP A 86 -12.55 21.82 -14.46
C ASP A 86 -13.87 22.31 -15.10
N ASP A 87 -14.99 21.55 -14.96
CA ASP A 87 -16.34 21.90 -15.40
C ASP A 87 -17.32 21.68 -14.23
N GLY A 88 -17.89 22.79 -13.73
CA GLY A 88 -18.80 22.76 -12.57
C GLY A 88 -20.06 21.93 -12.80
N LEU A 89 -20.64 21.97 -14.01
CA LEU A 89 -21.84 21.20 -14.35
C LEU A 89 -21.54 19.69 -14.39
N MET A 90 -20.38 19.33 -14.95
CA MET A 90 -19.91 17.93 -14.95
C MET A 90 -19.64 17.45 -13.52
N ASN A 91 -19.04 18.29 -12.67
CA ASN A 91 -18.80 17.96 -11.27
C ASN A 91 -20.13 17.67 -10.55
N GLU A 92 -21.14 18.53 -10.69
CA GLU A 92 -22.46 18.33 -10.11
C GLU A 92 -23.12 17.04 -10.62
N THR A 93 -23.03 16.78 -11.91
CA THR A 93 -23.57 15.58 -12.54
C THR A 93 -22.94 14.31 -11.96
N LEU A 94 -21.61 14.26 -11.91
CA LEU A 94 -20.86 13.09 -11.42
C LEU A 94 -21.06 12.85 -9.93
N LEU A 95 -21.22 13.91 -9.12
CA LEU A 95 -21.50 13.79 -7.68
C LEU A 95 -22.94 13.36 -7.39
N GLY A 96 -23.82 13.42 -8.39
CA GLY A 96 -25.23 13.08 -8.27
C GLY A 96 -25.50 11.58 -8.09
N GLU A 97 -26.77 11.28 -7.78
CA GLU A 97 -27.29 9.94 -7.48
C GLU A 97 -27.07 8.92 -8.61
N GLN A 98 -27.08 9.37 -9.87
CA GLN A 98 -26.90 8.49 -11.04
C GLN A 98 -25.46 8.02 -11.26
N PHE A 99 -24.49 8.67 -10.58
CA PHE A 99 -23.06 8.37 -10.71
C PHE A 99 -22.46 7.99 -9.36
N PHE A 100 -21.77 8.92 -8.71
CA PHE A 100 -21.08 8.62 -7.45
C PHE A 100 -21.96 8.69 -6.22
N ASP A 101 -23.12 9.35 -6.30
CA ASP A 101 -24.02 9.60 -5.16
C ASP A 101 -23.26 10.05 -3.89
N ALA A 102 -22.41 11.05 -4.05
CA ALA A 102 -21.50 11.52 -3.01
C ALA A 102 -22.20 12.07 -1.75
N ARG A 103 -23.53 12.26 -1.80
CA ARG A 103 -24.34 12.64 -0.65
C ARG A 103 -24.55 11.45 0.28
N ASN A 104 -24.89 10.28 -0.26
CA ASN A 104 -25.16 9.06 0.50
C ASN A 104 -23.86 8.25 0.72
N PHE A 105 -22.93 8.28 -0.24
CA PHE A 105 -21.66 7.58 -0.24
C PHE A 105 -20.51 8.59 -0.39
N PRO A 106 -20.08 9.27 0.68
CA PRO A 106 -19.12 10.39 0.58
C PRO A 106 -17.69 9.94 0.30
N LYS A 107 -17.41 8.64 0.34
CA LYS A 107 -16.07 8.07 0.15
C LYS A 107 -16.08 6.92 -0.85
N MET A 108 -14.96 6.77 -1.54
CA MET A 108 -14.54 5.56 -2.23
C MET A 108 -13.31 5.01 -1.51
N THR A 109 -13.24 3.68 -1.32
CA THR A 109 -12.11 3.04 -0.63
C THR A 109 -11.55 1.89 -1.45
N PHE A 110 -10.24 1.67 -1.34
CA PHE A 110 -9.58 0.50 -1.89
C PHE A 110 -8.69 -0.13 -0.81
N GLU A 111 -8.76 -1.45 -0.69
CA GLU A 111 -7.91 -2.24 0.19
C GLU A 111 -7.30 -3.40 -0.59
N SER A 112 -5.96 -3.50 -0.60
CA SER A 112 -5.28 -4.59 -1.30
C SER A 112 -5.50 -5.92 -0.60
N THR A 113 -5.83 -6.95 -1.38
CA THR A 113 -5.95 -8.35 -0.92
C THR A 113 -4.75 -9.18 -1.32
N SER A 114 -4.08 -8.82 -2.43
CA SER A 114 -2.83 -9.43 -2.85
C SER A 114 -1.94 -8.46 -3.60
N ILE A 115 -0.63 -8.60 -3.42
CA ILE A 115 0.40 -7.87 -4.17
C ILE A 115 1.39 -8.89 -4.67
N ARG A 116 1.73 -8.85 -5.95
CA ARG A 116 2.73 -9.76 -6.55
C ARG A 116 3.59 -9.05 -7.57
N ARG A 117 4.88 -9.39 -7.57
CA ARG A 117 5.81 -8.89 -8.57
C ARG A 117 5.68 -9.71 -9.86
N THR A 118 5.63 -9.04 -11.01
CA THR A 118 5.54 -9.67 -12.34
C THR A 118 6.73 -9.37 -13.23
N GLY A 119 7.62 -8.46 -12.81
CA GLY A 119 8.85 -8.07 -13.47
C GLY A 119 9.80 -7.38 -12.51
N GLU A 120 10.91 -6.84 -13.02
CA GLU A 120 11.91 -6.15 -12.20
C GLU A 120 11.30 -4.95 -11.47
N ASP A 121 10.57 -4.10 -12.22
CA ASP A 121 9.91 -2.88 -11.71
C ASP A 121 8.39 -2.90 -11.94
N VAL A 122 7.79 -4.08 -12.07
CA VAL A 122 6.36 -4.24 -12.36
C VAL A 122 5.73 -5.22 -11.40
N GLY A 123 4.55 -4.85 -10.89
CA GLY A 123 3.74 -5.69 -10.04
C GLY A 123 2.25 -5.57 -10.35
N ILE A 124 1.48 -6.47 -9.77
CA ILE A 124 0.02 -6.43 -9.79
C ILE A 124 -0.44 -6.31 -8.35
N ILE A 125 -1.38 -5.40 -8.12
CA ILE A 125 -2.09 -5.23 -6.87
C ILE A 125 -3.55 -5.58 -7.15
N GLU A 126 -4.07 -6.56 -6.45
CA GLU A 126 -5.47 -6.92 -6.45
C GLU A 126 -6.08 -6.47 -5.12
N GLY A 127 -7.35 -6.09 -5.11
CA GLY A 127 -7.96 -5.59 -3.90
C GLY A 127 -9.45 -5.36 -4.03
N GLU A 128 -10.06 -4.96 -2.94
CA GLU A 128 -11.48 -4.63 -2.84
C GLU A 128 -11.68 -3.13 -3.02
N LEU A 129 -12.43 -2.77 -4.06
CA LEU A 129 -12.88 -1.40 -4.30
C LEU A 129 -14.32 -1.24 -3.83
N THR A 130 -14.54 -0.35 -2.87
CA THR A 130 -15.89 0.03 -2.44
C THR A 130 -16.25 1.38 -3.02
N LEU A 131 -17.30 1.41 -3.83
CA LEU A 131 -17.82 2.59 -4.50
C LEU A 131 -19.35 2.51 -4.56
N HIS A 132 -20.05 3.62 -4.31
CA HIS A 132 -21.52 3.71 -4.40
C HIS A 132 -22.23 2.62 -3.58
N GLY A 133 -21.67 2.24 -2.43
CA GLY A 133 -22.22 1.22 -1.54
C GLY A 133 -22.01 -0.24 -1.99
N SER A 134 -21.34 -0.47 -3.11
CA SER A 134 -20.95 -1.80 -3.61
C SER A 134 -19.47 -2.01 -3.46
N THR A 135 -19.07 -3.25 -3.16
CA THR A 135 -17.66 -3.66 -3.09
C THR A 135 -17.41 -4.74 -4.15
N GLU A 136 -16.36 -4.52 -4.96
CA GLU A 136 -15.94 -5.44 -6.01
C GLU A 136 -14.43 -5.69 -5.93
N THR A 137 -13.98 -6.87 -6.41
CA THR A 137 -12.56 -7.29 -6.40
C THR A 137 -11.99 -7.24 -7.80
#